data_ce856282b3ee54ecafe7a7abd27170b5
#
_entry.id   ce856282b3ee54ecafe7a7abd27170b5
#
_cell.length_a   1.000
_cell.length_b   1.000
_cell.length_c   1.000
_cell.angle_alpha   90.00
_cell.angle_beta   90.00
_cell.angle_gamma   90.00
#
_symmetry.space_group_name_H-M   'P 1'
#
loop_
_entity.id
_entity.type
_entity.pdbx_description
1 polymer ?
#
loop_
_entity_poly.entity_id
_entity_poly.type
_entity_poly.pdbx_seq_one_letter_code
_entity_poly.pdbx_strand_id
1 'polypeptide(L)'
;MSDKRLYGIDLFKALAMFLVVVLHVNTLGTAFDSSAPGSAQWWLTDGMMTAAYCCVDCFALATGFLMAERAFRPGRIVSLWLQVAFYAVVTTVVWYFAVPGAVGIKDIVSAFFPVLTSKYWYFSAYFVLFFFTPFINAMLHLSLIHI
;
A
#
# COMPACT_ATOMS: atom_id res chain seq x y z
N MET A 1 29.47 -3.72 4.89
CA MET A 1 28.72 -2.97 5.92
C MET A 1 27.70 -3.93 6.50
N SER A 2 27.73 -4.14 7.81
CA SER A 2 26.76 -4.98 8.52
C SER A 2 25.37 -4.39 8.29
N ASP A 3 24.46 -5.19 7.75
CA ASP A 3 23.05 -4.83 7.49
C ASP A 3 22.33 -4.78 8.87
N LYS A 4 22.61 -3.72 9.63
CA LYS A 4 21.95 -3.51 10.93
C LYS A 4 20.47 -3.31 10.68
N ARG A 5 19.68 -4.30 11.11
CA ARG A 5 18.23 -4.22 11.08
C ARG A 5 17.73 -2.99 11.86
N LEU A 6 16.94 -2.16 11.21
CA LEU A 6 16.41 -0.92 11.79
C LEU A 6 15.05 -1.22 12.44
N TYR A 7 15.07 -1.73 13.65
CA TYR A 7 13.86 -2.11 14.40
C TYR A 7 12.82 -0.97 14.50
N GLY A 8 13.27 0.29 14.59
CA GLY A 8 12.36 1.45 14.59
C GLY A 8 11.55 1.58 13.30
N ILE A 9 12.16 1.28 12.14
CA ILE A 9 11.44 1.30 10.87
C ILE A 9 10.50 0.10 10.75
N ASP A 10 10.89 -1.06 11.26
CA ASP A 10 10.01 -2.24 11.29
C ASP A 10 8.77 -1.97 12.14
N LEU A 11 8.94 -1.36 13.33
CA LEU A 11 7.83 -0.94 14.19
C LEU A 11 6.95 0.12 13.51
N PHE A 12 7.56 1.14 12.89
CA PHE A 12 6.84 2.17 12.16
C PHE A 12 5.96 1.59 11.04
N LYS A 13 6.49 0.63 10.27
CA LYS A 13 5.72 -0.09 9.23
C LYS A 13 4.59 -0.93 9.82
N ALA A 14 4.82 -1.58 10.96
CA ALA A 14 3.79 -2.36 11.64
C ALA A 14 2.63 -1.47 12.11
N LEU A 15 2.93 -0.31 12.69
CA LEU A 15 1.92 0.68 13.08
C LEU A 15 1.18 1.24 11.87
N ALA A 16 1.88 1.57 10.79
CA ALA A 16 1.26 2.02 9.55
C ALA A 16 0.33 0.94 8.96
N MET A 17 0.72 -0.34 9.00
CA MET A 17 -0.15 -1.45 8.57
C MET A 17 -1.39 -1.58 9.46
N PHE A 18 -1.26 -1.40 10.77
CA PHE A 18 -2.42 -1.37 11.67
C PHE A 18 -3.40 -0.25 11.29
N LEU A 19 -2.90 0.95 10.98
CA LEU A 19 -3.74 2.06 10.52
C LEU A 19 -4.41 1.75 9.16
N VAL A 20 -3.74 1.04 8.25
CA VAL A 20 -4.37 0.55 7.00
C VAL A 20 -5.56 -0.36 7.30
N VAL A 21 -5.43 -1.26 8.27
CA VAL A 21 -6.55 -2.15 8.68
C VAL A 21 -7.68 -1.32 9.26
N VAL A 22 -7.40 -0.38 10.17
CA VAL A 22 -8.39 0.54 10.74
C VAL A 22 -9.14 1.29 9.65
N LEU A 23 -8.42 1.85 8.66
CA LEU A 23 -9.01 2.57 7.53
C LEU A 23 -9.98 1.68 6.74
N HIS A 24 -9.54 0.47 6.37
CA HIS A 24 -10.36 -0.45 5.58
C HIS A 24 -11.57 -0.99 6.35
N VAL A 25 -11.42 -1.29 7.64
CA VAL A 25 -12.54 -1.73 8.47
C VAL A 25 -13.62 -0.63 8.58
N ASN A 26 -13.22 0.62 8.76
CA ASN A 26 -14.17 1.73 8.83
C ASN A 26 -14.80 2.04 7.46
N THR A 27 -14.03 1.95 6.37
CA THR A 27 -14.54 2.27 5.02
C THR A 27 -15.44 1.16 4.46
N LEU A 28 -15.06 -0.11 4.64
CA LEU A 28 -15.80 -1.26 4.11
C LEU A 28 -16.82 -1.81 5.10
N GLY A 29 -16.64 -1.54 6.39
CA GLY A 29 -17.47 -2.06 7.48
C GLY A 29 -18.76 -1.30 7.74
N THR A 30 -19.13 -0.32 6.90
CA THR A 30 -20.35 0.50 7.02
C THR A 30 -20.49 1.29 8.34
N ALA A 31 -19.51 1.24 9.23
CA ALA A 31 -19.56 1.92 10.54
C ALA A 31 -19.77 3.44 10.40
N PHE A 32 -19.15 4.05 9.40
CA PHE A 32 -19.31 5.47 9.10
C PHE A 32 -20.69 5.76 8.51
N ASP A 33 -21.12 4.98 7.50
CA ASP A 33 -22.38 5.19 6.77
C ASP A 33 -23.61 4.93 7.66
N SER A 34 -23.48 4.05 8.68
CA SER A 34 -24.55 3.75 9.62
C SER A 34 -24.68 4.75 10.78
N SER A 35 -23.70 5.66 10.93
CA SER A 35 -23.69 6.65 12.01
C SER A 35 -24.47 7.90 11.62
N ALA A 36 -25.36 8.38 12.50
CA ALA A 36 -26.06 9.64 12.28
C ALA A 36 -25.05 10.82 12.26
N PRO A 37 -25.05 11.68 11.22
CA PRO A 37 -24.16 12.82 11.15
C PRO A 37 -24.23 13.69 12.42
N GLY A 38 -23.07 14.01 13.00
CA GLY A 38 -22.96 14.80 14.23
C GLY A 38 -23.13 14.03 15.53
N SER A 39 -23.40 12.71 15.48
CA SER A 39 -23.39 11.85 16.68
C SER A 39 -21.97 11.63 17.22
N ALA A 40 -21.85 11.26 18.49
CA ALA A 40 -20.55 10.91 19.08
C ALA A 40 -19.86 9.77 18.32
N GLN A 41 -20.63 8.78 17.86
CA GLN A 41 -20.11 7.68 17.05
C GLN A 41 -19.57 8.19 15.72
N TRP A 42 -20.28 9.09 15.05
CA TRP A 42 -19.83 9.69 13.78
C TRP A 42 -18.50 10.43 13.95
N TRP A 43 -18.37 11.29 14.98
CA TRP A 43 -17.15 12.02 15.27
C TRP A 43 -15.96 11.11 15.61
N LEU A 44 -16.19 10.03 16.38
CA LEU A 44 -15.16 9.05 16.70
C LEU A 44 -14.68 8.32 15.44
N THR A 45 -15.61 7.86 14.61
CA THR A 45 -15.27 7.14 13.37
C THR A 45 -14.53 8.05 12.38
N ASP A 46 -15.02 9.29 12.21
CA ASP A 46 -14.37 10.30 11.35
C ASP A 46 -12.97 10.66 11.83
N GLY A 47 -12.81 10.88 13.15
CA GLY A 47 -11.50 11.15 13.74
C GLY A 47 -10.53 9.97 13.57
N MET A 48 -11.00 8.73 13.75
CA MET A 48 -10.18 7.53 13.52
C MET A 48 -9.78 7.39 12.05
N MET A 49 -10.71 7.63 11.13
CA MET A 49 -10.42 7.58 9.69
C MET A 49 -9.40 8.67 9.31
N THR A 50 -9.61 9.90 9.75
CA THR A 50 -8.71 11.02 9.48
C THR A 50 -7.29 10.73 9.98
N ALA A 51 -7.16 10.21 11.20
CA ALA A 51 -5.86 9.78 11.74
C ALA A 51 -5.25 8.62 10.94
N ALA A 52 -6.07 7.68 10.47
CA ALA A 52 -5.61 6.52 9.74
C ALA A 52 -5.14 6.86 8.30
N TYR A 53 -5.61 7.95 7.69
CA TYR A 53 -5.18 8.35 6.35
C TYR A 53 -3.68 8.60 6.24
N CYS A 54 -2.99 9.01 7.32
CA CYS A 54 -1.53 9.18 7.31
C CYS A 54 -0.75 7.86 7.08
N CYS A 55 -1.40 6.70 7.14
CA CYS A 55 -0.74 5.40 6.95
C CYS A 55 -0.05 5.28 5.58
N VAL A 56 -0.63 5.86 4.54
CA VAL A 56 -0.07 5.85 3.18
C VAL A 56 1.23 6.65 3.13
N ASP A 57 1.22 7.85 3.73
CA ASP A 57 2.39 8.72 3.80
C ASP A 57 3.50 8.08 4.64
N CYS A 58 3.13 7.41 5.74
CA CYS A 58 4.06 6.64 6.57
C CYS A 58 4.77 5.55 5.75
N PHE A 59 4.05 4.80 4.92
CA PHE A 59 4.67 3.80 4.05
C PHE A 59 5.55 4.44 2.97
N ALA A 60 5.10 5.54 2.37
CA ALA A 60 5.88 6.26 1.36
C ALA A 60 7.19 6.80 1.95
N LEU A 61 7.14 7.42 3.14
CA LEU A 61 8.33 7.92 3.86
C LEU A 61 9.28 6.79 4.25
N ALA A 62 8.76 5.69 4.84
CA ALA A 62 9.59 4.55 5.19
C ALA A 62 10.28 3.93 3.97
N THR A 63 9.57 3.86 2.85
CA THR A 63 10.09 3.34 1.59
C THR A 63 11.15 4.29 1.01
N GLY A 64 10.87 5.59 0.95
CA GLY A 64 11.80 6.61 0.48
C GLY A 64 13.11 6.58 1.27
N PHE A 65 13.01 6.55 2.61
CA PHE A 65 14.17 6.44 3.48
C PHE A 65 15.02 5.19 3.21
N LEU A 66 14.37 4.03 3.04
CA LEU A 66 15.09 2.77 2.79
C LEU A 66 15.67 2.68 1.38
N MET A 67 15.15 3.43 0.42
CA MET A 67 15.57 3.37 -0.98
C MET A 67 16.55 4.50 -1.37
N ALA A 68 16.67 5.54 -0.55
CA ALA A 68 17.47 6.74 -0.86
C ALA A 68 18.94 6.44 -1.19
N GLU A 69 19.53 5.42 -0.54
CA GLU A 69 20.94 5.05 -0.78
C GLU A 69 21.10 3.67 -1.44
N ARG A 70 20.00 3.04 -1.85
CA ARG A 70 20.05 1.69 -2.42
C ARG A 70 20.15 1.72 -3.92
N ALA A 71 21.02 0.84 -4.46
CA ALA A 71 21.12 0.62 -5.89
C ALA A 71 19.77 0.15 -6.48
N PHE A 72 19.39 0.75 -7.60
CA PHE A 72 18.23 0.34 -8.37
C PHE A 72 18.40 -1.11 -8.86
N ARG A 73 17.45 -1.97 -8.48
CA ARG A 73 17.45 -3.39 -8.85
C ARG A 73 16.07 -3.75 -9.42
N PRO A 74 15.91 -3.83 -10.75
CA PRO A 74 14.60 -4.09 -11.38
C PRO A 74 14.00 -5.42 -10.96
N GLY A 75 14.79 -6.42 -10.61
CA GLY A 75 14.28 -7.70 -10.11
C GLY A 75 13.42 -7.60 -8.85
N ARG A 76 13.58 -6.54 -8.04
CA ARG A 76 12.73 -6.33 -6.86
C ARG A 76 11.30 -6.01 -7.23
N ILE A 77 11.09 -5.17 -8.25
CA ILE A 77 9.74 -4.81 -8.67
C ILE A 77 9.02 -5.99 -9.32
N VAL A 78 9.77 -6.82 -10.07
CA VAL A 78 9.24 -8.06 -10.66
C VAL A 78 8.80 -9.02 -9.56
N SER A 79 9.65 -9.24 -8.55
CA SER A 79 9.30 -10.09 -7.40
C SER A 79 8.07 -9.58 -6.65
N LEU A 80 7.98 -8.28 -6.43
CA LEU A 80 6.83 -7.66 -5.76
C LEU A 80 5.56 -7.79 -6.62
N TRP A 81 5.67 -7.56 -7.93
CA TRP A 81 4.55 -7.74 -8.86
C TRP A 81 4.03 -9.18 -8.85
N LEU A 82 4.94 -10.17 -8.93
CA LEU A 82 4.57 -11.58 -8.87
C LEU A 82 3.87 -11.93 -7.55
N GLN A 83 4.36 -11.39 -6.43
CA GLN A 83 3.75 -11.61 -5.13
C GLN A 83 2.31 -11.03 -5.07
N VAL A 84 2.11 -9.79 -5.53
CA VAL A 84 0.79 -9.16 -5.54
C VAL A 84 -0.15 -9.91 -6.49
N ALA A 85 0.30 -10.26 -7.70
CA ALA A 85 -0.47 -11.03 -8.66
C ALA A 85 -0.86 -12.40 -8.09
N PHE A 86 0.07 -13.10 -7.43
CA PHE A 86 -0.20 -14.38 -6.79
C PHE A 86 -1.33 -14.28 -5.76
N TYR A 87 -1.25 -13.33 -4.82
CA TYR A 87 -2.31 -13.16 -3.82
C TYR A 87 -3.63 -12.70 -4.45
N ALA A 88 -3.58 -11.82 -5.46
CA ALA A 88 -4.78 -11.39 -6.18
C ALA A 88 -5.49 -12.56 -6.85
N VAL A 89 -4.74 -13.43 -7.53
CA VAL A 89 -5.30 -14.63 -8.19
C VAL A 89 -5.85 -15.61 -7.14
N VAL A 90 -5.08 -15.94 -6.11
CA VAL A 90 -5.50 -16.88 -5.06
C VAL A 90 -6.78 -16.41 -4.38
N THR A 91 -6.85 -15.15 -3.96
CA THR A 91 -8.04 -14.60 -3.31
C THR A 91 -9.24 -14.60 -4.27
N THR A 92 -9.05 -14.23 -5.53
CA THR A 92 -10.13 -14.23 -6.54
C THR A 92 -10.66 -15.65 -6.80
N VAL A 93 -9.76 -16.63 -6.89
CA VAL A 93 -10.15 -18.05 -7.06
C VAL A 93 -10.89 -18.57 -5.83
N VAL A 94 -10.42 -18.25 -4.63
CA VAL A 94 -11.13 -18.63 -3.37
C VAL A 94 -12.54 -18.05 -3.36
N TRP A 95 -12.72 -16.76 -3.71
CA TRP A 95 -14.04 -16.14 -3.78
C TRP A 95 -14.93 -16.76 -4.86
N TYR A 96 -14.36 -17.13 -6.00
CA TYR A 96 -15.09 -17.82 -7.08
C TYR A 96 -15.76 -19.12 -6.59
N PHE A 97 -15.06 -19.89 -5.73
CA PHE A 97 -15.62 -21.13 -5.18
C PHE A 97 -16.48 -20.92 -3.92
N ALA A 98 -16.14 -19.91 -3.09
CA ALA A 98 -16.84 -19.66 -1.83
C ALA A 98 -18.21 -18.99 -2.01
N VAL A 99 -18.34 -18.10 -3.01
CA VAL A 99 -19.56 -17.33 -3.25
C VAL A 99 -19.95 -17.42 -4.72
N PRO A 100 -20.79 -18.41 -5.09
CA PRO A 100 -21.20 -18.58 -6.49
C PRO A 100 -21.84 -17.32 -7.06
N GLY A 101 -21.35 -16.89 -8.23
CA GLY A 101 -21.84 -15.71 -8.94
C GLY A 101 -21.27 -14.35 -8.49
N ALA A 102 -20.46 -14.29 -7.42
CA ALA A 102 -19.83 -13.05 -6.97
C ALA A 102 -18.64 -12.63 -7.84
N VAL A 103 -17.98 -13.58 -8.51
CA VAL A 103 -16.76 -13.37 -9.30
C VAL A 103 -16.91 -14.03 -10.65
N GLY A 104 -16.61 -13.31 -11.72
CA GLY A 104 -16.61 -13.81 -13.08
C GLY A 104 -15.20 -14.13 -13.60
N ILE A 105 -15.14 -14.78 -14.77
CA ILE A 105 -13.87 -15.08 -15.45
C ILE A 105 -13.07 -13.79 -15.72
N LYS A 106 -13.74 -12.67 -16.00
CA LYS A 106 -13.08 -11.35 -16.20
C LYS A 106 -12.32 -10.91 -14.95
N ASP A 107 -12.84 -11.20 -13.76
CA ASP A 107 -12.18 -10.85 -12.50
C ASP A 107 -10.92 -11.69 -12.27
N ILE A 108 -10.95 -12.96 -12.67
CA ILE A 108 -9.78 -13.86 -12.61
C ILE A 108 -8.69 -13.35 -13.56
N VAL A 109 -9.05 -13.02 -14.80
CA VAL A 109 -8.09 -12.47 -15.78
C VAL A 109 -7.52 -11.13 -15.29
N SER A 110 -8.36 -10.26 -14.73
CA SER A 110 -7.93 -8.96 -14.21
C SER A 110 -6.99 -9.08 -13.01
N ALA A 111 -7.09 -10.16 -12.24
CA ALA A 111 -6.21 -10.41 -11.08
C ALA A 111 -4.75 -10.68 -11.49
N PHE A 112 -4.49 -11.13 -12.72
CA PHE A 112 -3.13 -11.25 -13.25
C PHE A 112 -2.48 -9.91 -13.57
N PHE A 113 -3.28 -8.83 -13.70
CA PHE A 113 -2.80 -7.50 -14.05
C PHE A 113 -3.14 -6.46 -12.97
N PRO A 114 -2.60 -6.61 -11.73
CA PRO A 114 -3.00 -5.78 -10.59
C PRO A 114 -2.70 -4.29 -10.77
N VAL A 115 -1.71 -3.94 -11.61
CA VAL A 115 -1.34 -2.54 -11.91
C VAL A 115 -2.37 -1.88 -12.82
N LEU A 116 -2.88 -2.62 -13.84
CA LEU A 116 -3.79 -2.07 -14.85
C LEU A 116 -5.23 -1.92 -14.35
N THR A 117 -5.62 -2.71 -13.36
CA THR A 117 -7.03 -2.76 -12.89
C THR A 117 -7.37 -1.76 -11.80
N SER A 118 -6.39 -0.97 -11.33
CA SER A 118 -6.54 0.02 -10.25
C SER A 118 -7.11 -0.52 -8.93
N LYS A 119 -7.36 -1.83 -8.83
CA LYS A 119 -7.84 -2.48 -7.59
C LYS A 119 -6.85 -2.27 -6.43
N TYR A 120 -5.56 -2.17 -6.75
CA TYR A 120 -4.47 -1.97 -5.81
C TYR A 120 -3.74 -0.65 -6.11
N TRP A 121 -4.48 0.47 -6.02
CA TRP A 121 -4.00 1.81 -6.37
C TRP A 121 -2.65 2.15 -5.73
N TYR A 122 -2.45 1.78 -4.45
CA TYR A 122 -1.19 2.02 -3.76
C TYR A 122 -0.03 1.24 -4.39
N PHE A 123 -0.25 -0.02 -4.77
CA PHE A 123 0.75 -0.82 -5.48
C PHE A 123 1.08 -0.22 -6.84
N SER A 124 0.08 0.26 -7.57
CA SER A 124 0.28 0.92 -8.87
C SER A 124 1.10 2.19 -8.73
N ALA A 125 0.80 3.02 -7.72
CA ALA A 125 1.57 4.23 -7.40
C ALA A 125 3.02 3.87 -7.01
N TYR A 126 3.21 2.87 -6.17
CA TYR A 126 4.53 2.37 -5.79
C TYR A 126 5.32 1.84 -6.99
N PHE A 127 4.65 1.10 -7.88
CA PHE A 127 5.26 0.56 -9.10
C PHE A 127 5.80 1.68 -9.99
N VAL A 128 5.03 2.73 -10.21
CA VAL A 128 5.47 3.91 -10.96
C VAL A 128 6.63 4.62 -10.25
N LEU A 129 6.47 4.90 -8.94
CA LEU A 129 7.50 5.58 -8.13
C LEU A 129 8.84 4.83 -8.16
N PHE A 130 8.81 3.50 -8.18
CA PHE A 130 10.02 2.68 -8.23
C PHE A 130 10.88 3.02 -9.44
N PHE A 131 10.29 3.24 -10.62
CA PHE A 131 11.04 3.63 -11.81
C PHE A 131 11.60 5.05 -11.75
N PHE A 132 10.97 5.93 -10.97
CA PHE A 132 11.49 7.28 -10.73
C PHE A 132 12.58 7.34 -9.66
N THR A 133 12.76 6.29 -8.86
CA THR A 133 13.77 6.25 -7.78
C THR A 133 15.17 6.66 -8.22
N PRO A 134 15.74 6.18 -9.35
CA PRO A 134 17.07 6.60 -9.75
C PRO A 134 17.18 8.09 -10.07
N PHE A 135 16.12 8.68 -10.64
CA PHE A 135 16.08 10.13 -10.92
C PHE A 135 15.98 10.94 -9.63
N ILE A 136 15.12 10.50 -8.69
CA ILE A 136 14.97 11.15 -7.37
C ILE A 136 16.29 11.09 -6.60
N ASN A 137 16.97 9.94 -6.59
CA ASN A 137 18.25 9.79 -5.93
C ASN A 137 19.33 10.69 -6.57
N ALA A 138 19.36 10.78 -7.90
CA ALA A 138 20.28 11.69 -8.60
C ALA A 138 20.02 13.16 -8.20
N MET A 139 18.77 13.58 -8.13
CA MET A 139 18.40 14.93 -7.69
C MET A 139 18.80 15.20 -6.23
N LEU A 140 18.59 14.24 -5.33
CA LEU A 140 18.99 14.35 -3.92
C LEU A 140 20.50 14.49 -3.79
N HIS A 141 21.30 13.71 -4.54
CA HIS A 141 22.75 13.83 -4.53
C HIS A 141 23.23 15.18 -5.06
N LEU A 142 22.60 15.71 -6.12
CA LEU A 142 22.92 17.05 -6.62
C LEU A 142 22.59 18.14 -5.60
N SER A 143 21.46 18.03 -4.90
CA SER A 143 21.07 18.98 -3.86
C SER A 143 22.04 18.99 -2.67
N LEU A 144 22.56 17.83 -2.27
CA LEU A 144 23.51 17.71 -1.17
C LEU A 144 24.91 18.25 -1.48
N ILE A 145 25.26 18.34 -2.78
CA ILE A 145 26.55 18.92 -3.22
C ILE A 145 26.52 20.48 -3.18
N HIS A 146 25.32 21.05 -3.20
CA HIS A 146 25.14 22.51 -3.23
C HIS A 146 24.85 23.13 -1.85
N ILE A 147 24.85 22.34 -0.76
CA ILE A 147 24.76 22.79 0.62
C ILE A 147 26.13 22.63 1.29
#